data_50232069a5b4546faae8ffc554b4d490
#
_entry.id   50232069a5b4546faae8ffc554b4d490
#
_cell.length_a   1.000
_cell.length_b   1.000
_cell.length_c   1.000
_cell.angle_alpha   90.00
_cell.angle_beta   90.00
_cell.angle_gamma   90.00
#
_symmetry.space_group_name_H-M   'P 1'
#
loop_
_entity.id
_entity.type
_entity.pdbx_description
1 polymer ?
#
loop_
_entity_poly.entity_id
_entity_poly.type
_entity_poly.pdbx_seq_one_letter_code
_entity_poly.pdbx_strand_id
1 'polypeptide(L)'
;GCMAMILKWGFAVVIPYISFEGGFHFEGLRLFEIRDVSPLLAILITLCMTLSFGWIQGWIIVKSGIASFIVTLGGLFFLRGLTEVSYRAFNRAPDQTAGSTTVTDLPDIKNIINVPGHGEMERDAAKALPNDQLLEILSTVPASTVAKLTERLTYINEKVAAFKTASNSEKMIATLEKSLAGAKKSGNDSMVEILTKKIEAGVNVPEVAAKAVTDIDIAKAYIDTIYTARPVANFFGGDIMEPIFNWLYFTADWNVNNYGNIFAKGMYSCLMIWVLIALIFYFILSKTQAGNWIYSTGGNLSAAKANGVPTNKVKISLFVNTAFCATMFAACQVFEVNTADTAKGNLKE
;
A
#
# COMPACT_ATOMS: atom_id res chain seq x y z
N GLY A 1 0.20 -13.08 -6.38
CA GLY A 1 -0.31 -14.40 -5.90
C GLY A 1 0.65 -15.06 -4.92
N CYS A 2 1.86 -15.51 -5.34
CA CYS A 2 2.77 -16.30 -4.48
C CYS A 2 3.09 -15.61 -3.15
N MET A 3 3.46 -14.34 -3.14
CA MET A 3 3.78 -13.60 -1.90
C MET A 3 2.60 -13.57 -0.93
N ALA A 4 1.40 -13.28 -1.41
CA ALA A 4 0.20 -13.24 -0.59
C ALA A 4 -0.15 -14.63 -0.03
N MET A 5 0.05 -15.69 -0.82
CA MET A 5 -0.14 -17.07 -0.34
C MET A 5 0.88 -17.44 0.74
N ILE A 6 2.15 -17.04 0.57
CA ILE A 6 3.20 -17.29 1.56
C ILE A 6 2.89 -16.55 2.86
N LEU A 7 2.40 -15.31 2.80
CA LEU A 7 2.04 -14.52 3.98
C LEU A 7 0.82 -15.09 4.71
N LYS A 8 -0.17 -15.61 3.99
CA LYS A 8 -1.42 -16.11 4.58
C LYS A 8 -1.31 -17.53 5.11
N TRP A 9 -0.69 -18.43 4.35
CA TRP A 9 -0.66 -19.88 4.65
C TRP A 9 0.72 -20.42 5.00
N GLY A 10 1.75 -19.58 4.93
CA GLY A 10 3.11 -19.99 5.14
C GLY A 10 3.76 -20.60 3.90
N PHE A 11 4.94 -21.19 4.09
CA PHE A 11 5.73 -21.82 3.06
C PHE A 11 6.02 -23.27 3.43
N ALA A 12 5.68 -24.19 2.55
CA ALA A 12 5.98 -25.60 2.72
C ALA A 12 6.71 -26.16 1.51
N VAL A 13 7.74 -26.95 1.75
CA VAL A 13 8.39 -27.76 0.70
C VAL A 13 7.80 -29.15 0.72
N VAL A 14 7.12 -29.50 -0.36
CA VAL A 14 6.46 -30.79 -0.53
C VAL A 14 7.10 -31.53 -1.68
N ILE A 15 7.58 -32.75 -1.41
CA ILE A 15 8.00 -33.66 -2.48
C ILE A 15 6.79 -34.48 -2.88
N PRO A 16 6.28 -34.32 -4.12
CA PRO A 16 5.21 -35.16 -4.60
C PRO A 16 5.73 -36.58 -4.83
N TYR A 17 5.03 -37.58 -4.34
CA TYR A 17 5.25 -38.98 -4.66
C TYR A 17 3.93 -39.64 -5.08
N ILE A 18 4.07 -40.73 -5.83
CA ILE A 18 2.93 -41.46 -6.33
C ILE A 18 2.69 -42.64 -5.38
N SER A 19 1.51 -42.70 -4.76
CA SER A 19 1.03 -43.85 -3.98
C SER A 19 0.11 -44.71 -4.84
N PHE A 20 0.26 -46.03 -4.72
CA PHE A 20 -0.54 -47.02 -5.46
C PHE A 20 -1.54 -47.78 -4.56
N GLU A 21 -1.65 -47.38 -3.29
CA GLU A 21 -2.58 -47.99 -2.36
C GLU A 21 -4.04 -47.62 -2.70
N GLY A 22 -4.77 -48.56 -3.32
CA GLY A 22 -6.18 -48.38 -3.65
C GLY A 22 -6.48 -47.55 -4.90
N GLY A 23 -5.47 -47.19 -5.69
CA GLY A 23 -5.60 -46.38 -6.90
C GLY A 23 -4.40 -45.49 -7.17
N PHE A 24 -4.52 -44.63 -8.19
CA PHE A 24 -3.48 -43.71 -8.56
C PHE A 24 -3.66 -42.39 -7.74
N HIS A 25 -2.88 -42.21 -6.67
CA HIS A 25 -2.96 -41.03 -5.82
C HIS A 25 -1.63 -40.28 -5.84
N PHE A 26 -1.73 -38.94 -5.99
CA PHE A 26 -0.60 -38.03 -5.78
C PHE A 26 -0.61 -37.61 -4.32
N GLU A 27 0.38 -38.02 -3.56
CA GLU A 27 0.60 -37.62 -2.19
C GLU A 27 1.82 -36.68 -2.09
N GLY A 28 1.87 -35.87 -1.08
CA GLY A 28 2.97 -34.96 -0.86
C GLY A 28 3.62 -35.19 0.49
N LEU A 29 4.90 -35.57 0.50
CA LEU A 29 5.70 -35.61 1.71
C LEU A 29 6.11 -34.18 2.07
N ARG A 30 5.58 -33.63 3.19
CA ARG A 30 5.98 -32.32 3.70
C ARG A 30 7.33 -32.44 4.39
N LEU A 31 8.36 -31.87 3.78
CA LEU A 31 9.70 -31.84 4.34
C LEU A 31 9.88 -30.71 5.36
N PHE A 32 9.25 -29.58 5.10
CA PHE A 32 9.43 -28.37 5.86
C PHE A 32 8.21 -27.47 5.73
N GLU A 33 7.70 -26.96 6.86
CA GLU A 33 6.56 -26.06 6.90
C GLU A 33 6.86 -24.91 7.87
N ILE A 34 6.77 -23.66 7.39
CA ILE A 34 6.78 -22.45 8.20
C ILE A 34 5.40 -21.80 8.07
N ARG A 35 4.65 -21.67 9.16
CA ARG A 35 3.32 -21.05 9.16
C ARG A 35 3.41 -19.54 9.32
N ASP A 36 4.18 -19.05 10.28
CA ASP A 36 4.30 -17.62 10.55
C ASP A 36 5.52 -17.03 9.83
N VAL A 37 5.36 -16.71 8.56
CA VAL A 37 6.43 -16.18 7.73
C VAL A 37 6.55 -14.67 7.94
N SER A 38 7.73 -14.22 8.38
CA SER A 38 7.98 -12.78 8.47
C SER A 38 7.88 -12.12 7.08
N PRO A 39 7.41 -10.85 6.98
CA PRO A 39 7.28 -10.15 5.69
C PRO A 39 8.57 -10.13 4.88
N LEU A 40 9.71 -9.96 5.54
CA LEU A 40 11.03 -10.00 4.88
C LEU A 40 11.32 -11.37 4.27
N LEU A 41 11.05 -12.45 4.99
CA LEU A 41 11.27 -13.81 4.51
C LEU A 41 10.34 -14.13 3.33
N ALA A 42 9.08 -13.69 3.37
CA ALA A 42 8.14 -13.84 2.26
C ALA A 42 8.62 -13.13 1.00
N ILE A 43 9.14 -11.91 1.13
CA ILE A 43 9.74 -11.15 0.01
C ILE A 43 10.95 -11.91 -0.55
N LEU A 44 11.86 -12.37 0.31
CA LEU A 44 13.07 -13.07 -0.12
C LEU A 44 12.76 -14.38 -0.85
N ILE A 45 11.83 -15.19 -0.34
CA ILE A 45 11.42 -16.43 -0.99
C ILE A 45 10.80 -16.11 -2.36
N THR A 46 9.87 -15.14 -2.42
CA THR A 46 9.24 -14.72 -3.67
C THR A 46 10.27 -14.18 -4.65
N LEU A 47 11.23 -13.41 -4.18
CA LEU A 47 12.33 -12.87 -5.00
C LEU A 47 13.18 -13.99 -5.58
N CYS A 48 13.61 -14.97 -4.78
CA CYS A 48 14.37 -16.11 -5.26
C CYS A 48 13.60 -16.90 -6.33
N MET A 49 12.30 -17.14 -6.12
CA MET A 49 11.46 -17.84 -7.10
C MET A 49 11.34 -17.07 -8.41
N THR A 50 11.07 -15.78 -8.35
CA THR A 50 10.88 -14.94 -9.54
C THR A 50 12.18 -14.70 -10.29
N LEU A 51 13.30 -14.48 -9.61
CA LEU A 51 14.62 -14.36 -10.26
C LEU A 51 15.03 -15.65 -10.96
N SER A 52 14.80 -16.81 -10.31
CA SER A 52 15.06 -18.11 -10.92
C SER A 52 14.23 -18.31 -12.19
N PHE A 53 12.96 -17.92 -12.14
CA PHE A 53 12.08 -17.99 -13.31
C PHE A 53 12.51 -17.04 -14.43
N GLY A 54 12.88 -15.80 -14.10
CA GLY A 54 13.44 -14.83 -15.07
C GLY A 54 14.73 -15.36 -15.72
N TRP A 55 15.60 -15.99 -14.95
CA TRP A 55 16.81 -16.61 -15.46
C TRP A 55 16.49 -17.78 -16.41
N ILE A 56 15.54 -18.67 -16.05
CA ILE A 56 15.11 -19.78 -16.89
C ILE A 56 14.56 -19.27 -18.22
N GLN A 57 13.68 -18.26 -18.20
CA GLN A 57 13.11 -17.66 -19.41
C GLN A 57 14.22 -17.06 -20.30
N GLY A 58 15.13 -16.28 -19.72
CA GLY A 58 16.25 -15.70 -20.45
C GLY A 58 17.17 -16.78 -21.06
N TRP A 59 17.42 -17.86 -20.32
CA TRP A 59 18.22 -18.99 -20.80
C TRP A 59 17.54 -19.72 -21.97
N ILE A 60 16.22 -19.98 -21.87
CA ILE A 60 15.46 -20.60 -22.96
C ILE A 60 15.59 -19.77 -24.24
N ILE A 61 15.38 -18.44 -24.15
CA ILE A 61 15.46 -17.53 -25.29
C ILE A 61 16.85 -17.55 -25.95
N VAL A 62 17.89 -17.51 -25.12
CA VAL A 62 19.26 -17.52 -25.63
C VAL A 62 19.63 -18.87 -26.27
N LYS A 63 19.17 -19.97 -25.67
CA LYS A 63 19.52 -21.34 -26.13
C LYS A 63 18.70 -21.77 -27.34
N SER A 64 17.40 -21.48 -27.35
CA SER A 64 16.48 -21.93 -28.41
C SER A 64 16.46 -20.99 -29.63
N GLY A 65 16.86 -19.72 -29.47
CA GLY A 65 16.73 -18.70 -30.51
C GLY A 65 15.28 -18.32 -30.83
N ILE A 66 14.31 -18.79 -30.06
CA ILE A 66 12.90 -18.46 -30.23
C ILE A 66 12.68 -16.97 -29.89
N ALA A 67 11.74 -16.34 -30.58
CA ALA A 67 11.37 -14.94 -30.30
C ALA A 67 10.98 -14.75 -28.82
N SER A 68 11.53 -13.73 -28.17
CA SER A 68 11.29 -13.46 -26.74
C SER A 68 9.81 -13.35 -26.38
N PHE A 69 9.00 -12.80 -27.30
CA PHE A 69 7.55 -12.67 -27.13
C PHE A 69 6.85 -14.03 -26.88
N ILE A 70 7.21 -15.06 -27.65
CA ILE A 70 6.61 -16.40 -27.52
C ILE A 70 6.95 -17.01 -26.16
N VAL A 71 8.20 -16.93 -25.74
CA VAL A 71 8.67 -17.48 -24.46
C VAL A 71 8.04 -16.74 -23.28
N THR A 72 7.92 -15.41 -23.34
CA THR A 72 7.32 -14.63 -22.26
C THR A 72 5.81 -14.85 -22.18
N LEU A 73 5.11 -14.98 -23.31
CA LEU A 73 3.69 -15.29 -23.34
C LEU A 73 3.40 -16.69 -22.79
N GLY A 74 4.19 -17.69 -23.20
CA GLY A 74 4.11 -19.04 -22.63
C GLY A 74 4.37 -19.06 -21.14
N GLY A 75 5.37 -18.31 -20.68
CA GLY A 75 5.68 -18.15 -19.25
C GLY A 75 4.55 -17.47 -18.46
N LEU A 76 3.88 -16.49 -19.06
CA LEU A 76 2.73 -15.82 -18.45
C LEU A 76 1.59 -16.82 -18.22
N PHE A 77 1.22 -17.62 -19.22
CA PHE A 77 0.17 -18.63 -19.08
C PHE A 77 0.54 -19.71 -18.10
N PHE A 78 1.81 -20.16 -18.11
CA PHE A 78 2.30 -21.15 -17.15
C PHE A 78 2.20 -20.63 -15.71
N LEU A 79 2.71 -19.45 -15.42
CA LEU A 79 2.66 -18.87 -14.07
C LEU A 79 1.24 -18.60 -13.61
N ARG A 80 0.37 -18.16 -14.52
CA ARG A 80 -1.05 -17.93 -14.21
C ARG A 80 -1.72 -19.24 -13.83
N GLY A 81 -1.55 -20.30 -14.63
CA GLY A 81 -2.09 -21.61 -14.33
C GLY A 81 -1.55 -22.17 -13.01
N LEU A 82 -0.22 -22.03 -12.78
CA LEU A 82 0.40 -22.47 -11.52
C LEU A 82 -0.16 -21.72 -10.32
N THR A 83 -0.35 -20.41 -10.41
CA THR A 83 -0.91 -19.59 -9.33
C THR A 83 -2.36 -19.99 -9.02
N GLU A 84 -3.16 -20.21 -10.05
CA GLU A 84 -4.56 -20.61 -9.89
C GLU A 84 -4.70 -22.02 -9.28
N VAL A 85 -3.91 -22.98 -9.75
CA VAL A 85 -3.88 -24.34 -9.19
C VAL A 85 -3.40 -24.34 -7.75
N SER A 86 -2.33 -23.60 -7.45
CA SER A 86 -1.82 -23.46 -6.08
C SER A 86 -2.86 -22.83 -5.16
N TYR A 87 -3.52 -21.77 -5.62
CA TYR A 87 -4.59 -21.12 -4.84
C TYR A 87 -5.72 -22.09 -4.52
N ARG A 88 -6.22 -22.84 -5.50
CA ARG A 88 -7.28 -23.83 -5.30
C ARG A 88 -6.85 -24.98 -4.39
N ALA A 89 -5.59 -25.39 -4.45
CA ALA A 89 -5.06 -26.46 -3.61
C ALA A 89 -4.98 -26.06 -2.12
N PHE A 90 -4.65 -24.78 -1.85
CA PHE A 90 -4.55 -24.26 -0.47
C PHE A 90 -5.90 -23.78 0.08
N ASN A 91 -6.84 -23.38 -0.77
CA ASN A 91 -8.13 -22.80 -0.36
C ASN A 91 -9.26 -23.86 -0.30
N ARG A 92 -8.96 -25.06 0.15
CA ARG A 92 -9.93 -26.14 0.38
C ARG A 92 -10.74 -25.99 1.67
N ALA A 93 -11.08 -24.76 2.08
CA ALA A 93 -12.07 -24.58 3.13
C ALA A 93 -13.47 -24.91 2.57
N PRO A 94 -14.28 -25.73 3.24
CA PRO A 94 -15.56 -26.21 2.73
C PRO A 94 -16.62 -25.12 2.51
N ASP A 95 -16.41 -23.91 3.00
CA ASP A 95 -17.40 -22.82 3.00
C ASP A 95 -17.15 -21.71 1.96
N GLN A 96 -16.14 -21.84 1.10
CA GLN A 96 -15.93 -20.82 0.06
C GLN A 96 -16.59 -21.23 -1.26
N THR A 97 -17.56 -20.44 -1.68
CA THR A 97 -18.22 -20.54 -2.98
C THR A 97 -17.18 -20.68 -4.09
N ALA A 98 -17.31 -21.75 -4.87
CA ALA A 98 -16.48 -22.03 -6.02
C ALA A 98 -16.49 -20.84 -6.99
N GLY A 99 -15.44 -20.03 -6.98
CA GLY A 99 -15.31 -18.85 -7.84
C GLY A 99 -14.44 -17.72 -7.34
N SER A 100 -14.16 -17.62 -6.04
CA SER A 100 -13.29 -16.57 -5.53
C SER A 100 -11.82 -16.92 -5.76
N THR A 101 -11.18 -16.18 -6.66
CA THR A 101 -9.74 -16.24 -6.95
C THR A 101 -8.95 -15.19 -6.15
N THR A 102 -9.61 -14.53 -5.22
CA THR A 102 -9.04 -13.44 -4.42
C THR A 102 -8.53 -13.96 -3.08
N VAL A 103 -7.29 -13.66 -2.74
CA VAL A 103 -6.79 -13.80 -1.36
C VAL A 103 -7.23 -12.53 -0.64
N THR A 104 -8.36 -12.63 0.07
CA THR A 104 -8.88 -11.57 0.93
C THR A 104 -8.41 -11.80 2.37
N ASP A 105 -8.49 -10.77 3.18
CA ASP A 105 -8.23 -10.84 4.63
C ASP A 105 -6.78 -11.22 4.98
N LEU A 106 -5.81 -10.71 4.22
CA LEU A 106 -4.45 -10.64 4.74
C LEU A 106 -4.47 -9.71 5.96
N PRO A 107 -3.89 -10.13 7.08
CA PRO A 107 -3.77 -9.24 8.23
C PRO A 107 -3.05 -7.95 7.78
N ASP A 108 -3.46 -6.80 8.31
CA ASP A 108 -2.80 -5.54 7.99
C ASP A 108 -1.43 -5.46 8.69
N ILE A 109 -0.49 -6.21 8.13
CA ILE A 109 0.85 -6.44 8.68
C ILE A 109 1.60 -5.13 8.92
N LYS A 110 1.32 -4.09 8.12
CA LYS A 110 1.93 -2.76 8.26
C LYS A 110 1.43 -2.03 9.52
N ASN A 111 0.22 -2.34 9.98
CA ASN A 111 -0.42 -1.73 11.13
C ASN A 111 -0.25 -2.54 12.44
N ILE A 112 0.52 -3.62 12.42
CA ILE A 112 0.87 -4.34 13.64
C ILE A 112 1.87 -3.50 14.43
N ILE A 113 1.52 -3.18 15.68
CA ILE A 113 2.33 -2.42 16.63
C ILE A 113 2.57 -3.23 17.89
N ASN A 114 3.65 -2.90 18.60
CA ASN A 114 3.90 -3.48 19.91
C ASN A 114 3.41 -2.51 20.98
N VAL A 115 2.28 -2.83 21.60
CA VAL A 115 1.65 -2.00 22.64
C VAL A 115 2.23 -2.37 24.02
N PRO A 116 2.73 -1.40 24.78
CA PRO A 116 3.24 -1.66 26.13
C PRO A 116 2.19 -2.38 26.98
N GLY A 117 2.59 -3.51 27.60
CA GLY A 117 1.71 -4.33 28.44
C GLY A 117 0.78 -5.31 27.69
N HIS A 118 0.55 -5.12 26.40
CA HIS A 118 -0.41 -5.92 25.61
C HIS A 118 0.23 -6.71 24.46
N GLY A 119 1.52 -6.48 24.16
CA GLY A 119 2.23 -7.19 23.10
C GLY A 119 1.91 -6.71 21.68
N GLU A 120 2.13 -7.58 20.69
CA GLU A 120 1.86 -7.26 19.28
C GLU A 120 0.36 -7.37 18.97
N MET A 121 -0.22 -6.29 18.46
CA MET A 121 -1.61 -6.24 18.02
C MET A 121 -1.80 -5.25 16.86
N GLU A 122 -2.93 -5.34 16.18
CA GLU A 122 -3.29 -4.38 15.15
C GLU A 122 -3.61 -3.01 15.78
N ARG A 123 -3.17 -1.92 15.15
CA ARG A 123 -3.34 -0.53 15.63
C ARG A 123 -4.79 -0.17 15.91
N ASP A 124 -5.72 -0.58 15.04
CA ASP A 124 -7.13 -0.30 15.20
C ASP A 124 -7.74 -1.10 16.35
N ALA A 125 -7.29 -2.35 16.55
CA ALA A 125 -7.66 -3.14 17.72
C ALA A 125 -7.12 -2.52 19.01
N ALA A 126 -5.90 -2.00 19.02
CA ALA A 126 -5.33 -1.28 20.15
C ALA A 126 -6.13 -0.03 20.52
N LYS A 127 -6.61 0.74 19.54
CA LYS A 127 -7.48 1.90 19.78
C LYS A 127 -8.88 1.54 20.26
N ALA A 128 -9.33 0.32 19.99
CA ALA A 128 -10.63 -0.20 20.40
C ALA A 128 -10.61 -0.84 21.80
N LEU A 129 -9.44 -0.86 22.46
CA LEU A 129 -9.34 -1.37 23.83
C LEU A 129 -10.27 -0.63 24.80
N PRO A 130 -10.72 -1.27 25.89
CA PRO A 130 -11.47 -0.63 26.96
C PRO A 130 -10.74 0.58 27.53
N ASN A 131 -11.49 1.56 28.00
CA ASN A 131 -10.94 2.85 28.48
C ASN A 131 -9.95 2.70 29.62
N ASP A 132 -10.16 1.74 30.50
CA ASP A 132 -9.25 1.40 31.61
C ASP A 132 -7.89 0.93 31.10
N GLN A 133 -7.86 0.08 30.09
CA GLN A 133 -6.60 -0.38 29.46
C GLN A 133 -5.92 0.74 28.67
N LEU A 134 -6.67 1.63 28.02
CA LEU A 134 -6.10 2.80 27.36
C LEU A 134 -5.45 3.76 28.36
N LEU A 135 -6.04 3.94 29.54
CA LEU A 135 -5.45 4.74 30.62
C LEU A 135 -4.22 4.05 31.23
N GLU A 136 -4.20 2.73 31.32
CA GLU A 136 -3.02 1.96 31.73
C GLU A 136 -1.86 2.19 30.76
N ILE A 137 -2.10 2.09 29.44
CA ILE A 137 -1.10 2.42 28.41
C ILE A 137 -0.59 3.84 28.62
N LEU A 138 -1.49 4.82 28.81
CA LEU A 138 -1.11 6.21 29.00
C LEU A 138 -0.21 6.41 30.24
N SER A 139 -0.43 5.66 31.30
CA SER A 139 0.39 5.72 32.50
C SER A 139 1.85 5.31 32.29
N THR A 140 2.13 4.52 31.24
CA THR A 140 3.50 4.11 30.85
C THR A 140 4.22 5.15 30.01
N VAL A 141 3.50 6.16 29.50
CA VAL A 141 4.04 7.17 28.59
C VAL A 141 4.75 8.28 29.34
N PRO A 142 5.95 8.71 28.90
CA PRO A 142 6.64 9.85 29.53
C PRO A 142 5.79 11.13 29.50
N ALA A 143 5.76 11.86 30.63
CA ALA A 143 4.97 13.08 30.76
C ALA A 143 5.27 14.13 29.67
N SER A 144 6.53 14.23 29.20
CA SER A 144 6.92 15.10 28.10
C SER A 144 6.25 14.76 26.78
N THR A 145 6.00 13.47 26.51
CA THR A 145 5.29 13.00 25.32
C THR A 145 3.79 13.27 25.46
N VAL A 146 3.22 13.05 26.63
CA VAL A 146 1.82 13.36 26.92
C VAL A 146 1.56 14.86 26.70
N ALA A 147 2.42 15.75 27.22
CA ALA A 147 2.30 17.18 27.03
C ALA A 147 2.31 17.58 25.55
N LYS A 148 3.25 17.06 24.77
CA LYS A 148 3.32 17.32 23.31
C LYS A 148 2.08 16.82 22.56
N LEU A 149 1.56 15.65 22.92
CA LEU A 149 0.36 15.12 22.29
C LEU A 149 -0.88 15.92 22.65
N THR A 150 -0.99 16.37 23.90
CA THR A 150 -2.07 17.26 24.34
C THR A 150 -2.07 18.58 23.59
N GLU A 151 -0.92 19.25 23.50
CA GLU A 151 -0.75 20.49 22.73
C GLU A 151 -1.16 20.28 21.27
N ARG A 152 -0.68 19.19 20.67
CA ARG A 152 -0.99 18.83 19.30
C ARG A 152 -2.48 18.60 19.06
N LEU A 153 -3.15 17.84 19.93
CA LEU A 153 -4.57 17.55 19.80
C LEU A 153 -5.42 18.80 20.02
N THR A 154 -5.04 19.66 20.98
CA THR A 154 -5.71 20.93 21.22
C THR A 154 -5.65 21.81 19.98
N TYR A 155 -4.46 21.97 19.39
CA TYR A 155 -4.27 22.73 18.14
C TYR A 155 -5.14 22.18 16.99
N ILE A 156 -5.17 20.86 16.79
CA ILE A 156 -6.01 20.23 15.75
C ILE A 156 -7.49 20.54 16.01
N ASN A 157 -7.97 20.37 17.25
CA ASN A 157 -9.36 20.58 17.60
C ASN A 157 -9.79 22.06 17.38
N GLU A 158 -8.92 23.02 17.70
CA GLU A 158 -9.14 24.45 17.44
C GLU A 158 -9.25 24.73 15.93
N LYS A 159 -8.33 24.19 15.13
CA LYS A 159 -8.36 24.36 13.68
C LYS A 159 -9.59 23.73 13.05
N VAL A 160 -9.98 22.53 13.50
CA VAL A 160 -11.20 21.86 13.03
C VAL A 160 -12.45 22.66 13.39
N ALA A 161 -12.49 23.23 14.59
CA ALA A 161 -13.61 24.09 15.02
C ALA A 161 -13.71 25.35 14.16
N ALA A 162 -12.58 26.06 13.96
CA ALA A 162 -12.52 27.23 13.10
C ALA A 162 -12.94 26.93 11.66
N PHE A 163 -12.47 25.79 11.10
CA PHE A 163 -12.86 25.35 9.76
C PHE A 163 -14.36 25.05 9.65
N LYS A 164 -14.93 24.34 10.64
CA LYS A 164 -16.38 24.06 10.67
C LYS A 164 -17.19 25.35 10.74
N THR A 165 -16.76 26.32 11.52
CA THR A 165 -17.41 27.63 11.61
C THR A 165 -17.39 28.35 10.25
N ALA A 166 -16.22 28.36 9.57
CA ALA A 166 -16.09 28.96 8.24
C ALA A 166 -16.97 28.23 7.19
N SER A 167 -16.93 26.88 7.16
CA SER A 167 -17.76 26.09 6.24
C SER A 167 -19.27 26.28 6.47
N ASN A 168 -19.69 26.43 7.73
CA ASN A 168 -21.10 26.72 8.04
C ASN A 168 -21.50 28.11 7.57
N SER A 169 -20.60 29.10 7.68
CA SER A 169 -20.79 30.44 7.16
C SER A 169 -20.97 30.45 5.64
N GLU A 170 -20.08 29.76 4.90
CA GLU A 170 -20.18 29.66 3.45
C GLU A 170 -21.48 28.98 2.97
N LYS A 171 -21.87 27.89 3.62
CA LYS A 171 -23.14 27.20 3.31
C LYS A 171 -24.35 28.09 3.54
N MET A 172 -24.32 28.90 4.60
CA MET A 172 -25.41 29.81 4.92
C MET A 172 -25.50 30.97 3.94
N ILE A 173 -24.34 31.52 3.52
CA ILE A 173 -24.27 32.53 2.47
C ILE A 173 -24.81 31.98 1.14
N ALA A 174 -24.35 30.80 0.71
CA ALA A 174 -24.85 30.15 -0.52
C ALA A 174 -26.37 29.91 -0.49
N THR A 175 -26.93 29.57 0.67
CA THR A 175 -28.36 29.41 0.85
C THR A 175 -29.13 30.73 0.73
N LEU A 176 -28.56 31.81 1.30
CA LEU A 176 -29.15 33.16 1.19
C LEU A 176 -29.09 33.67 -0.26
N GLU A 177 -27.97 33.46 -0.96
CA GLU A 177 -27.80 33.81 -2.37
C GLU A 177 -28.82 33.07 -3.26
N LYS A 178 -29.03 31.78 -3.00
CA LYS A 178 -30.04 30.98 -3.72
C LYS A 178 -31.44 31.51 -3.48
N SER A 179 -31.73 31.90 -2.23
CA SER A 179 -33.00 32.51 -1.84
C SER A 179 -33.20 33.90 -2.49
N LEU A 180 -32.12 34.70 -2.58
CA LEU A 180 -32.09 35.98 -3.26
C LEU A 180 -32.37 35.84 -4.76
N ALA A 181 -31.77 34.83 -5.39
CA ALA A 181 -32.01 34.53 -6.81
C ALA A 181 -33.48 34.12 -7.05
N GLY A 182 -34.09 33.36 -6.11
CA GLY A 182 -35.51 33.03 -6.12
C GLY A 182 -36.39 34.24 -5.97
N ALA A 183 -36.10 35.13 -5.03
CA ALA A 183 -36.85 36.37 -4.77
C ALA A 183 -36.81 37.34 -5.98
N LYS A 184 -35.65 37.47 -6.63
CA LYS A 184 -35.51 38.23 -7.88
C LYS A 184 -36.34 37.65 -9.02
N LYS A 185 -36.44 36.34 -9.15
CA LYS A 185 -37.30 35.70 -10.17
C LYS A 185 -38.79 35.88 -9.93
N SER A 186 -39.18 35.94 -8.66
CA SER A 186 -40.59 36.15 -8.27
C SER A 186 -41.05 37.62 -8.23
N GLY A 187 -40.14 38.58 -8.50
CA GLY A 187 -40.46 40.02 -8.48
C GLY A 187 -40.77 40.58 -7.10
N ASN A 188 -40.29 39.96 -6.02
CA ASN A 188 -40.54 40.39 -4.65
C ASN A 188 -39.43 41.33 -4.17
N ASP A 189 -39.53 42.63 -4.51
CA ASP A 189 -38.53 43.63 -4.22
C ASP A 189 -38.23 43.81 -2.72
N SER A 190 -39.25 43.72 -1.87
CA SER A 190 -39.05 43.80 -0.42
C SER A 190 -38.19 42.66 0.13
N MET A 191 -38.37 41.46 -0.39
CA MET A 191 -37.60 40.30 -0.01
C MET A 191 -36.12 40.37 -0.54
N VAL A 192 -35.95 40.91 -1.73
CA VAL A 192 -34.61 41.17 -2.33
C VAL A 192 -33.82 42.14 -1.46
N GLU A 193 -34.45 43.25 -1.01
CA GLU A 193 -33.76 44.24 -0.15
C GLU A 193 -33.36 43.65 1.21
N ILE A 194 -34.25 42.87 1.85
CA ILE A 194 -33.98 42.22 3.14
C ILE A 194 -32.84 41.20 3.03
N LEU A 195 -32.85 40.36 1.97
CA LEU A 195 -31.83 39.35 1.77
C LEU A 195 -30.46 39.97 1.41
N THR A 196 -30.45 41.04 0.61
CA THR A 196 -29.22 41.77 0.28
C THR A 196 -28.62 42.38 1.53
N LYS A 197 -29.41 43.06 2.37
CA LYS A 197 -28.92 43.59 3.65
C LYS A 197 -28.36 42.51 4.60
N LYS A 198 -28.99 41.32 4.61
CA LYS A 198 -28.49 40.18 5.41
C LYS A 198 -27.17 39.64 4.89
N ILE A 199 -26.98 39.60 3.59
CA ILE A 199 -25.69 39.14 2.99
C ILE A 199 -24.59 40.17 3.25
N GLU A 200 -24.91 41.49 3.08
CA GLU A 200 -23.96 42.57 3.32
C GLU A 200 -23.58 42.73 4.80
N ALA A 201 -24.51 42.49 5.72
CA ALA A 201 -24.23 42.53 7.16
C ALA A 201 -23.39 41.38 7.66
N GLY A 202 -23.11 40.38 6.79
CA GLY A 202 -22.46 39.15 7.15
C GLY A 202 -23.36 38.17 7.90
N VAL A 203 -23.09 36.89 7.76
CA VAL A 203 -23.87 35.86 8.43
C VAL A 203 -23.23 35.56 9.79
N ASN A 204 -23.94 35.95 10.86
CA ASN A 204 -23.51 35.59 12.21
C ASN A 204 -23.79 34.10 12.45
N VAL A 205 -22.79 33.24 12.24
CA VAL A 205 -22.85 31.82 12.53
C VAL A 205 -22.31 31.59 13.93
N PRO A 206 -22.98 30.81 14.79
CA PRO A 206 -22.46 30.50 16.10
C PRO A 206 -21.11 29.78 15.94
N GLU A 207 -20.11 30.23 16.69
CA GLU A 207 -18.79 29.66 16.72
C GLU A 207 -18.85 28.21 17.20
N VAL A 208 -18.25 27.30 16.45
CA VAL A 208 -18.17 25.89 16.84
C VAL A 208 -17.07 25.77 17.89
N ALA A 209 -17.44 25.42 19.12
CA ALA A 209 -16.46 25.20 20.17
C ALA A 209 -15.52 24.05 19.82
N ALA A 210 -14.23 24.24 20.11
CA ALA A 210 -13.23 23.18 19.99
C ALA A 210 -13.55 22.03 20.97
N LYS A 211 -13.40 20.80 20.54
CA LYS A 211 -13.59 19.62 21.39
C LYS A 211 -12.49 19.59 22.46
N ALA A 212 -12.86 19.48 23.73
CA ALA A 212 -11.88 19.27 24.81
C ALA A 212 -11.10 17.95 24.59
N VAL A 213 -9.81 17.98 24.82
CA VAL A 213 -8.95 16.79 24.71
C VAL A 213 -9.12 15.95 25.98
N THR A 214 -9.45 14.69 25.82
CA THR A 214 -9.55 13.72 26.94
C THR A 214 -8.30 12.85 27.00
N ASP A 215 -8.04 12.24 28.18
CA ASP A 215 -6.93 11.30 28.36
C ASP A 215 -7.03 10.10 27.39
N ILE A 216 -8.24 9.71 27.04
CA ILE A 216 -8.50 8.66 26.06
C ILE A 216 -8.07 9.11 24.64
N ASP A 217 -8.36 10.36 24.28
CA ASP A 217 -7.91 10.91 22.98
C ASP A 217 -6.39 10.96 22.92
N ILE A 218 -5.71 11.28 24.04
CA ILE A 218 -4.24 11.28 24.15
C ILE A 218 -3.69 9.85 24.04
N ALA A 219 -4.30 8.88 24.72
CA ALA A 219 -3.88 7.48 24.64
C ALA A 219 -4.01 6.94 23.19
N LYS A 220 -5.11 7.23 22.51
CA LYS A 220 -5.29 6.86 21.11
C LYS A 220 -4.28 7.54 20.18
N ALA A 221 -4.00 8.82 20.40
CA ALA A 221 -2.98 9.55 19.65
C ALA A 221 -1.58 8.99 19.91
N TYR A 222 -1.29 8.55 21.14
CA TYR A 222 -0.03 7.88 21.45
C TYR A 222 0.11 6.55 20.67
N ILE A 223 -0.95 5.74 20.63
CA ILE A 223 -0.97 4.50 19.84
C ILE A 223 -0.64 4.79 18.36
N ASP A 224 -1.09 5.92 17.82
CA ASP A 224 -0.74 6.34 16.45
C ASP A 224 0.75 6.68 16.27
N THR A 225 1.44 7.08 17.33
CA THR A 225 2.88 7.36 17.28
C THR A 225 3.76 6.13 17.41
N ILE A 226 3.22 4.99 17.86
CA ILE A 226 3.99 3.74 18.00
C ILE A 226 4.40 3.24 16.63
N TYR A 227 5.71 3.01 16.46
CA TYR A 227 6.23 2.45 15.21
C TYR A 227 5.72 1.02 15.00
N THR A 228 5.50 0.66 13.75
CA THR A 228 5.10 -0.71 13.40
C THR A 228 6.15 -1.74 13.84
N ALA A 229 5.69 -2.87 14.34
CA ALA A 229 6.53 -4.03 14.64
C ALA A 229 7.12 -4.68 13.37
N ARG A 230 6.57 -4.34 12.20
CA ARG A 230 6.95 -4.91 10.90
C ARG A 230 7.44 -3.81 9.93
N PRO A 231 8.65 -3.24 10.13
CA PRO A 231 9.14 -2.09 9.37
C PRO A 231 9.25 -2.37 7.86
N VAL A 232 9.51 -3.62 7.47
CA VAL A 232 9.61 -4.00 6.05
C VAL A 232 8.24 -3.89 5.36
N ALA A 233 7.16 -4.31 6.02
CA ALA A 233 5.81 -4.18 5.47
C ALA A 233 5.41 -2.71 5.32
N ASN A 234 5.76 -1.88 6.31
CA ASN A 234 5.53 -0.44 6.25
C ASN A 234 6.38 0.25 5.16
N PHE A 235 7.59 -0.22 4.93
CA PHE A 235 8.44 0.32 3.84
C PHE A 235 7.81 0.11 2.46
N PHE A 236 7.17 -1.02 2.20
CA PHE A 236 6.54 -1.30 0.90
C PHE A 236 5.10 -0.79 0.79
N GLY A 237 4.32 -0.81 1.84
CA GLY A 237 2.89 -0.48 1.82
C GLY A 237 2.48 0.73 2.65
N GLY A 238 3.43 1.38 3.35
CA GLY A 238 3.16 2.53 4.21
C GLY A 238 3.09 3.87 3.46
N ASP A 239 2.73 4.91 4.19
CA ASP A 239 2.79 6.30 3.73
C ASP A 239 4.06 6.95 4.29
N ILE A 240 5.10 7.07 3.45
CA ILE A 240 6.39 7.68 3.84
C ILE A 240 6.25 9.19 4.04
N MET A 241 5.30 9.81 3.36
CA MET A 241 5.15 11.26 3.39
C MET A 241 4.31 11.75 4.57
N GLU A 242 3.56 10.87 5.22
CA GLU A 242 2.75 11.24 6.38
C GLU A 242 3.54 11.97 7.47
N PRO A 243 4.74 11.55 7.90
CA PRO A 243 5.53 12.29 8.89
C PRO A 243 5.96 13.66 8.41
N ILE A 244 6.29 13.81 7.11
CA ILE A 244 6.72 15.08 6.51
C ILE A 244 5.54 16.03 6.43
N PHE A 245 4.39 15.57 5.99
CA PHE A 245 3.18 16.39 5.92
C PHE A 245 2.66 16.75 7.31
N ASN A 246 2.75 15.86 8.27
CA ASN A 246 2.46 16.15 9.67
C ASN A 246 3.36 17.27 10.20
N TRP A 247 4.66 17.21 9.91
CA TRP A 247 5.59 18.26 10.31
C TRP A 247 5.29 19.60 9.64
N LEU A 248 5.05 19.61 8.32
CA LEU A 248 4.66 20.80 7.56
C LEU A 248 3.35 21.40 8.09
N TYR A 249 2.38 20.56 8.41
CA TYR A 249 1.11 21.00 8.99
C TYR A 249 1.29 21.75 10.30
N PHE A 250 2.12 21.21 11.22
CA PHE A 250 2.36 21.83 12.52
C PHE A 250 3.30 23.04 12.47
N THR A 251 4.21 23.08 11.48
CA THR A 251 5.21 24.16 11.40
C THR A 251 4.77 25.32 10.50
N ALA A 252 4.03 25.02 9.44
CA ALA A 252 3.65 25.99 8.41
C ALA A 252 2.14 26.23 8.33
N ASP A 253 1.36 25.69 9.25
CA ASP A 253 -0.11 25.81 9.28
C ASP A 253 -0.77 25.37 7.95
N TRP A 254 -0.16 24.40 7.29
CA TRP A 254 -0.49 24.00 5.93
C TRP A 254 -1.55 22.90 5.93
N ASN A 255 -2.71 23.26 5.40
CA ASN A 255 -3.67 22.36 4.77
C ASN A 255 -4.34 21.28 5.63
N VAL A 256 -5.20 21.70 6.56
CA VAL A 256 -6.16 20.82 7.24
C VAL A 256 -7.43 20.75 6.40
N ASN A 257 -7.86 19.53 6.05
CA ASN A 257 -9.17 19.38 5.43
C ASN A 257 -10.30 19.55 6.46
N ASN A 258 -11.56 19.58 5.97
CA ASN A 258 -12.78 19.80 6.73
C ASN A 258 -12.99 18.87 7.93
N TYR A 259 -12.19 17.81 8.05
CA TYR A 259 -12.31 16.78 9.09
C TYR A 259 -11.11 16.76 10.05
N GLY A 260 -10.21 17.72 9.95
CA GLY A 260 -8.98 17.74 10.73
C GLY A 260 -7.92 16.76 10.29
N ASN A 261 -8.11 16.15 9.13
CA ASN A 261 -7.13 15.26 8.53
C ASN A 261 -6.15 16.06 7.66
N ILE A 262 -4.92 15.60 7.58
CA ILE A 262 -3.94 16.17 6.69
C ILE A 262 -4.34 15.89 5.25
N PHE A 263 -4.34 16.93 4.41
CA PHE A 263 -4.84 16.86 3.03
C PHE A 263 -4.09 15.84 2.15
N ALA A 264 -2.86 15.49 2.47
CA ALA A 264 -2.03 14.64 1.63
C ALA A 264 -1.81 13.25 2.23
N LYS A 265 -2.86 12.60 2.75
CA LYS A 265 -2.82 11.15 2.96
C LYS A 265 -2.81 10.44 1.62
N GLY A 266 -1.86 9.54 1.42
CA GLY A 266 -1.85 8.64 0.27
C GLY A 266 -0.67 8.79 -0.67
N MET A 267 0.43 9.39 -0.23
CA MET A 267 1.69 9.29 -0.98
C MET A 267 2.40 8.00 -0.57
N TYR A 268 1.92 6.91 -1.15
CA TYR A 268 2.39 5.57 -0.81
C TYR A 268 3.86 5.37 -1.14
N SER A 269 4.55 4.61 -0.30
CA SER A 269 5.94 4.16 -0.49
C SER A 269 6.20 3.61 -1.88
N CYS A 270 5.21 2.96 -2.48
CA CYS A 270 5.24 2.40 -3.82
C CYS A 270 5.71 3.42 -4.88
N LEU A 271 5.20 4.65 -4.85
CA LEU A 271 5.58 5.71 -5.79
C LEU A 271 7.05 6.10 -5.62
N MET A 272 7.50 6.25 -4.37
CA MET A 272 8.89 6.61 -4.08
C MET A 272 9.87 5.51 -4.48
N ILE A 273 9.52 4.25 -4.19
CA ILE A 273 10.31 3.08 -4.60
C ILE A 273 10.40 3.02 -6.13
N TRP A 274 9.29 3.27 -6.84
CA TRP A 274 9.28 3.26 -8.30
C TRP A 274 10.18 4.36 -8.89
N VAL A 275 10.11 5.58 -8.37
CA VAL A 275 10.98 6.68 -8.79
C VAL A 275 12.44 6.36 -8.52
N LEU A 276 12.76 5.81 -7.34
CA LEU A 276 14.11 5.39 -6.97
C LEU A 276 14.65 4.33 -7.94
N ILE A 277 13.87 3.30 -8.23
CA ILE A 277 14.24 2.24 -9.17
C ILE A 277 14.45 2.83 -10.58
N ALA A 278 13.57 3.72 -11.02
CA ALA A 278 13.72 4.39 -12.34
C ALA A 278 15.02 5.22 -12.42
N LEU A 279 15.36 5.96 -11.36
CA LEU A 279 16.61 6.72 -11.30
C LEU A 279 17.85 5.81 -11.32
N ILE A 280 17.82 4.71 -10.58
CA ILE A 280 18.92 3.72 -10.56
C ILE A 280 19.12 3.15 -11.99
N PHE A 281 18.04 2.72 -12.65
CA PHE A 281 18.14 2.18 -14.00
C PHE A 281 18.52 3.23 -15.04
N TYR A 282 18.04 4.45 -14.90
CA TYR A 282 18.51 5.56 -15.73
C TYR A 282 20.02 5.75 -15.60
N PHE A 283 20.54 5.75 -14.39
CA PHE A 283 21.99 5.85 -14.16
C PHE A 283 22.75 4.66 -14.76
N ILE A 284 22.27 3.44 -14.54
CA ILE A 284 22.89 2.24 -15.12
C ILE A 284 22.92 2.31 -16.65
N LEU A 285 21.81 2.67 -17.28
CA LEU A 285 21.71 2.76 -18.73
C LEU A 285 22.58 3.88 -19.32
N SER A 286 22.64 5.05 -18.63
CA SER A 286 23.29 6.24 -19.17
C SER A 286 24.79 6.33 -18.86
N LYS A 287 25.22 5.75 -17.73
CA LYS A 287 26.57 6.01 -17.16
C LYS A 287 27.42 4.75 -17.00
N THR A 288 26.88 3.57 -17.26
CA THR A 288 27.66 2.33 -17.07
C THR A 288 27.94 1.57 -18.38
N GLN A 289 28.97 0.73 -18.33
CA GLN A 289 29.31 -0.15 -19.44
C GLN A 289 28.18 -1.14 -19.77
N ALA A 290 27.41 -1.55 -18.75
CA ALA A 290 26.24 -2.42 -18.93
C ALA A 290 25.19 -1.77 -19.81
N GLY A 291 24.92 -0.46 -19.63
CA GLY A 291 24.02 0.30 -20.50
C GLY A 291 24.46 0.30 -21.96
N ASN A 292 25.76 0.55 -22.21
CA ASN A 292 26.33 0.51 -23.55
C ASN A 292 26.15 -0.88 -24.20
N TRP A 293 26.38 -1.95 -23.44
CA TRP A 293 26.15 -3.32 -23.93
C TRP A 293 24.68 -3.58 -24.26
N ILE A 294 23.76 -3.05 -23.47
CA ILE A 294 22.30 -3.17 -23.71
C ILE A 294 21.94 -2.49 -25.04
N TYR A 295 22.37 -1.23 -25.23
CA TYR A 295 22.13 -0.50 -26.48
C TYR A 295 22.74 -1.19 -27.71
N SER A 296 23.98 -1.64 -27.59
CA SER A 296 24.68 -2.35 -28.68
C SER A 296 23.97 -3.67 -29.05
N THR A 297 23.53 -4.43 -28.02
CA THR A 297 22.84 -5.72 -28.22
C THR A 297 21.44 -5.50 -28.86
N GLY A 298 20.76 -4.39 -28.53
CA GLY A 298 19.45 -4.05 -29.07
C GLY A 298 19.53 -3.50 -30.50
N GLY A 299 20.57 -2.75 -30.85
CA GLY A 299 20.73 -2.14 -32.16
C GLY A 299 21.17 -3.13 -33.24
N ASN A 300 22.28 -3.80 -33.06
CA ASN A 300 22.79 -4.82 -33.99
C ASN A 300 23.49 -5.95 -33.25
N LEU A 301 22.82 -7.08 -33.13
CA LEU A 301 23.30 -8.24 -32.39
C LEU A 301 24.59 -8.83 -32.96
N SER A 302 24.74 -8.88 -34.29
CA SER A 302 25.93 -9.42 -34.94
C SER A 302 27.14 -8.52 -34.76
N ALA A 303 27.00 -7.22 -34.92
CA ALA A 303 28.02 -6.24 -34.65
C ALA A 303 28.44 -6.21 -33.16
N ALA A 304 27.48 -6.29 -32.25
CA ALA A 304 27.75 -6.37 -30.81
C ALA A 304 28.61 -7.60 -30.46
N LYS A 305 28.29 -8.77 -31.02
CA LYS A 305 29.07 -9.99 -30.85
C LYS A 305 30.48 -9.86 -31.42
N ALA A 306 30.63 -9.28 -32.61
CA ALA A 306 31.94 -9.05 -33.25
C ALA A 306 32.82 -8.12 -32.39
N ASN A 307 32.22 -7.17 -31.70
CA ASN A 307 32.90 -6.25 -30.77
C ASN A 307 33.12 -6.85 -29.36
N GLY A 308 32.91 -8.17 -29.18
CA GLY A 308 33.18 -8.85 -27.92
C GLY A 308 32.14 -8.63 -26.83
N VAL A 309 30.97 -8.03 -27.12
CA VAL A 309 29.89 -7.85 -26.14
C VAL A 309 29.27 -9.19 -25.80
N PRO A 310 29.12 -9.54 -24.50
CA PRO A 310 28.56 -10.81 -24.06
C PRO A 310 27.02 -10.80 -24.17
N THR A 311 26.49 -10.72 -25.41
CA THR A 311 25.06 -10.49 -25.73
C THR A 311 24.11 -11.50 -25.03
N ASN A 312 24.56 -12.75 -24.86
CA ASN A 312 23.75 -13.78 -24.19
C ASN A 312 23.56 -13.46 -22.70
N LYS A 313 24.63 -13.03 -22.01
CA LYS A 313 24.56 -12.62 -20.61
C LYS A 313 23.71 -11.37 -20.45
N VAL A 314 23.84 -10.41 -21.37
CA VAL A 314 23.03 -9.18 -21.38
C VAL A 314 21.53 -9.51 -21.49
N LYS A 315 21.15 -10.39 -22.42
CA LYS A 315 19.75 -10.82 -22.55
C LYS A 315 19.23 -11.47 -21.27
N ILE A 316 19.95 -12.43 -20.71
CA ILE A 316 19.53 -13.11 -19.47
C ILE A 316 19.40 -12.11 -18.32
N SER A 317 20.35 -11.20 -18.15
CA SER A 317 20.31 -10.20 -17.09
C SER A 317 19.11 -9.26 -17.20
N LEU A 318 18.65 -8.93 -18.41
CA LEU A 318 17.46 -8.12 -18.62
C LEU A 318 16.18 -8.87 -18.19
N PHE A 319 16.07 -10.17 -18.45
CA PHE A 319 14.94 -10.97 -17.95
C PHE A 319 14.94 -11.10 -16.43
N VAL A 320 16.11 -11.31 -15.82
CA VAL A 320 16.27 -11.33 -14.36
C VAL A 320 15.87 -9.97 -13.76
N ASN A 321 16.29 -8.87 -14.41
CA ASN A 321 15.94 -7.53 -13.97
C ASN A 321 14.42 -7.26 -14.06
N THR A 322 13.77 -7.71 -15.13
CA THR A 322 12.30 -7.60 -15.26
C THR A 322 11.59 -8.38 -14.15
N ALA A 323 12.09 -9.58 -13.81
CA ALA A 323 11.56 -10.37 -12.71
C ALA A 323 11.75 -9.67 -11.35
N PHE A 324 12.89 -9.01 -11.14
CA PHE A 324 13.15 -8.19 -9.96
C PHE A 324 12.12 -7.05 -9.83
N CYS A 325 11.94 -6.25 -10.87
CA CYS A 325 10.98 -5.14 -10.88
C CYS A 325 9.54 -5.63 -10.63
N ALA A 326 9.17 -6.76 -11.24
CA ALA A 326 7.86 -7.39 -11.01
C ALA A 326 7.65 -7.81 -9.56
N THR A 327 8.71 -8.32 -8.89
CA THR A 327 8.65 -8.68 -7.48
C THR A 327 8.50 -7.45 -6.58
N MET A 328 9.24 -6.38 -6.86
CA MET A 328 9.12 -5.12 -6.13
C MET A 328 7.71 -4.54 -6.25
N PHE A 329 7.15 -4.53 -7.46
CA PHE A 329 5.77 -4.11 -7.68
C PHE A 329 4.77 -4.99 -6.92
N ALA A 330 4.96 -6.31 -6.95
CA ALA A 330 4.09 -7.24 -6.24
C ALA A 330 4.17 -7.05 -4.72
N ALA A 331 5.35 -6.75 -4.17
CA ALA A 331 5.51 -6.44 -2.74
C ALA A 331 4.73 -5.17 -2.37
N CYS A 332 4.92 -4.09 -3.12
CA CYS A 332 4.15 -2.86 -2.89
C CYS A 332 2.64 -3.13 -2.91
N GLN A 333 2.16 -3.85 -3.92
CA GLN A 333 0.73 -4.10 -4.08
C GLN A 333 0.13 -4.96 -2.96
N VAL A 334 0.86 -5.99 -2.50
CA VAL A 334 0.38 -6.88 -1.42
C VAL A 334 0.34 -6.14 -0.09
N PHE A 335 1.37 -5.34 0.24
CA PHE A 335 1.42 -4.63 1.51
C PHE A 335 0.59 -3.34 1.54
N GLU A 336 0.29 -2.74 0.37
CA GLU A 336 -0.57 -1.55 0.30
C GLU A 336 -2.05 -1.93 0.43
N VAL A 337 -2.50 -2.92 -0.35
CA VAL A 337 -3.93 -3.25 -0.49
C VAL A 337 -4.38 -4.37 0.45
N ASN A 338 -3.44 -5.10 1.06
CA ASN A 338 -3.68 -6.29 1.91
C ASN A 338 -4.54 -7.37 1.24
N THR A 339 -4.66 -7.33 -0.09
CA THR A 339 -5.41 -8.31 -0.89
C THR A 339 -4.62 -8.68 -2.13
N ALA A 340 -4.74 -9.91 -2.55
CA ALA A 340 -4.20 -10.35 -3.83
C ALA A 340 -5.24 -11.17 -4.60
N ASP A 341 -5.46 -10.78 -5.84
CA ASP A 341 -6.30 -11.49 -6.79
C ASP A 341 -5.40 -12.18 -7.82
N THR A 342 -5.72 -13.40 -8.19
CA THR A 342 -5.03 -14.12 -9.27
C THR A 342 -5.25 -13.45 -10.64
N ALA A 343 -6.33 -12.67 -10.77
CA ALA A 343 -6.65 -11.90 -11.95
C ALA A 343 -5.99 -10.50 -11.99
N LYS A 344 -5.35 -10.04 -10.90
CA LYS A 344 -4.60 -8.77 -10.91
C LYS A 344 -3.42 -8.87 -11.87
N GLY A 345 -3.34 -7.95 -12.81
CA GLY A 345 -2.36 -7.96 -13.90
C GLY A 345 -2.94 -8.40 -15.25
N ASN A 346 -4.18 -8.84 -15.31
CA ASN A 346 -4.89 -8.91 -16.57
C ASN A 346 -5.36 -7.50 -16.93
N LEU A 347 -4.99 -7.07 -18.13
CA LEU A 347 -5.61 -5.92 -18.77
C LEU A 347 -7.12 -6.22 -18.85
N LYS A 348 -7.90 -5.57 -18.00
CA LYS A 348 -9.33 -5.43 -18.25
C LYS A 348 -9.41 -4.33 -19.28
N GLU A 349 -9.58 -4.71 -20.52
CA GLU A 349 -10.05 -3.84 -21.59
C GLU A 349 -11.49 -3.39 -21.31
#